data_f7f52e0aef2d935dc29f39656c8135c9
#
_entry.id   f7f52e0aef2d935dc29f39656c8135c9
#
_cell.length_a   1.000
_cell.length_b   1.000
_cell.length_c   1.000
_cell.angle_alpha   90.00
_cell.angle_beta   90.00
_cell.angle_gamma   90.00
#
_symmetry.space_group_name_H-M   'P 1'
#
loop_
_entity.id
_entity.type
_entity.pdbx_description
1 polymer ?
#
loop_
_entity_poly.entity_id
_entity_poly.type
_entity_poly.pdbx_seq_one_letter_code
_entity_poly.pdbx_strand_id
1 'polypeptide(L)'
;MWGDLKAGVRYVARTRWLLWTLIFGSSLALIIQGPIEVLLPFLTRDRFDDAEATFGLLLAAYGIGGAIGSLIVSSLKLPRRYLTLMIGPWGGGTLPLVLIGLANNLIVMLATLFAVGAATGAGVVIWGTLLQRLVPPEMIGRVASLDFFVSIAFMPVSIAIA
;
A
#
# COMPACT_ATOMS: atom_id res chain seq x y z
N MET A 1 14.46 1.50 25.39
CA MET A 1 13.16 1.78 24.72
C MET A 1 13.02 3.22 24.19
N TRP A 2 12.94 4.26 25.07
CA TRP A 2 12.83 5.66 24.59
C TRP A 2 14.05 6.14 23.79
N GLY A 3 15.25 5.71 24.18
CA GLY A 3 16.50 6.02 23.43
C GLY A 3 16.52 5.40 22.03
N ASP A 4 15.99 4.20 21.89
CA ASP A 4 15.95 3.50 20.61
C ASP A 4 14.97 4.14 19.63
N LEU A 5 13.80 4.55 20.13
CA LEU A 5 12.80 5.29 19.33
C LEU A 5 13.38 6.62 18.84
N LYS A 6 14.00 7.40 19.74
CA LYS A 6 14.66 8.67 19.36
C LYS A 6 15.79 8.46 18.32
N ALA A 7 16.54 7.37 18.45
CA ALA A 7 17.59 7.02 17.47
C ALA A 7 16.99 6.70 16.10
N GLY A 8 15.91 5.91 16.05
CA GLY A 8 15.19 5.60 14.81
C GLY A 8 14.63 6.85 14.13
N VAL A 9 13.90 7.69 14.87
CA VAL A 9 13.34 8.96 14.35
C VAL A 9 14.45 9.87 13.83
N ARG A 10 15.54 10.02 14.58
CA ARG A 10 16.69 10.83 14.15
C ARG A 10 17.34 10.30 12.89
N TYR A 11 17.48 8.99 12.76
CA TYR A 11 18.03 8.35 11.56
C TYR A 11 17.14 8.60 10.35
N VAL A 12 15.82 8.37 10.47
CA VAL A 12 14.83 8.63 9.42
C VAL A 12 14.86 10.11 8.99
N ALA A 13 14.82 11.03 9.95
CA ALA A 13 14.83 12.48 9.66
C ALA A 13 16.12 12.96 8.95
N ARG A 14 17.25 12.31 9.22
CA ARG A 14 18.54 12.63 8.56
C ARG A 14 18.70 11.97 7.19
N THR A 15 17.96 10.90 6.94
CA THR A 15 18.04 10.11 5.70
C THR A 15 16.91 10.53 4.76
N ARG A 16 17.15 11.54 3.92
CA ARG A 16 16.14 12.19 3.07
C ARG A 16 15.30 11.23 2.26
N TRP A 17 15.91 10.24 1.58
CA TRP A 17 15.17 9.28 0.77
C TRP A 17 14.19 8.47 1.62
N LEU A 18 14.59 8.05 2.81
CA LEU A 18 13.79 7.26 3.74
C LEU A 18 12.61 8.08 4.28
N LEU A 19 12.87 9.33 4.69
CA LEU A 19 11.82 10.25 5.16
C LEU A 19 10.76 10.49 4.10
N TRP A 20 11.15 10.83 2.87
CA TRP A 20 10.20 11.08 1.79
C TRP A 20 9.43 9.84 1.38
N THR A 21 10.05 8.67 1.41
CA THR A 21 9.38 7.41 1.12
C THR A 21 8.36 7.04 2.20
N LEU A 22 8.69 7.26 3.47
CA LEU A 22 7.73 7.04 4.58
C LEU A 22 6.54 8.00 4.48
N ILE A 23 6.77 9.28 4.23
CA ILE A 23 5.69 10.27 4.04
C ILE A 23 4.81 9.86 2.86
N PHE A 24 5.40 9.47 1.74
CA PHE A 24 4.68 9.01 0.56
C PHE A 24 3.85 7.74 0.84
N GLY A 25 4.44 6.73 1.45
CA GLY A 25 3.75 5.49 1.82
C GLY A 25 2.59 5.74 2.80
N SER A 26 2.79 6.60 3.79
CA SER A 26 1.74 7.01 4.73
C SER A 26 0.60 7.76 4.05
N SER A 27 0.92 8.64 3.09
CA SER A 27 -0.09 9.35 2.30
C SER A 27 -0.90 8.39 1.44
N LEU A 28 -0.26 7.37 0.86
CA LEU A 28 -0.95 6.32 0.11
C LEU A 28 -1.84 5.46 1.01
N ALA A 29 -1.38 5.11 2.21
CA ALA A 29 -2.21 4.38 3.17
C ALA A 29 -3.48 5.15 3.52
N LEU A 30 -3.40 6.48 3.69
CA LEU A 30 -4.56 7.35 3.89
C LEU A 30 -5.54 7.32 2.71
N ILE A 31 -5.04 7.25 1.47
CA ILE A 31 -5.85 7.28 0.26
C ILE A 31 -6.48 5.91 -0.04
N ILE A 32 -5.82 4.82 0.32
CA ILE A 32 -6.23 3.45 -0.09
C ILE A 32 -7.12 2.80 0.96
N GLN A 33 -6.77 2.93 2.25
CA GLN A 33 -7.37 2.14 3.33
C GLN A 33 -8.85 2.45 3.52
N GLY A 34 -9.20 3.73 3.65
CA GLY A 34 -10.59 4.16 3.81
C GLY A 34 -11.51 3.71 2.68
N PRO A 35 -11.18 3.98 1.41
CA PRO A 35 -11.99 3.51 0.28
C PRO A 35 -12.17 2.00 0.24
N ILE A 36 -11.18 1.20 0.55
CA ILE A 36 -11.30 -0.26 0.53
C ILE A 36 -12.12 -0.77 1.71
N GLU A 37 -11.91 -0.23 2.91
CA GLU A 37 -12.54 -0.75 4.12
C GLU A 37 -13.94 -0.16 4.39
N VAL A 38 -14.19 1.06 3.93
CA VAL A 38 -15.47 1.77 4.17
C VAL A 38 -16.29 1.89 2.89
N LEU A 39 -15.76 2.55 1.85
CA LEU A 39 -16.56 2.83 0.66
C LEU A 39 -16.90 1.57 -0.15
N LEU A 40 -16.00 0.61 -0.25
CA LEU A 40 -16.24 -0.60 -1.03
C LEU A 40 -17.43 -1.43 -0.52
N PRO A 41 -17.60 -1.69 0.79
CA PRO A 41 -18.80 -2.35 1.32
C PRO A 41 -20.08 -1.57 1.03
N PHE A 42 -20.07 -0.25 1.13
CA PHE A 42 -21.23 0.58 0.79
C PHE A 42 -21.58 0.49 -0.69
N LEU A 43 -20.59 0.57 -1.58
CA LEU A 43 -20.80 0.48 -3.02
C LEU A 43 -21.33 -0.89 -3.44
N THR A 44 -20.85 -1.97 -2.81
CA THR A 44 -21.35 -3.31 -3.12
C THR A 44 -22.80 -3.47 -2.66
N ARG A 45 -23.13 -2.94 -1.50
CA ARG A 45 -24.50 -2.99 -0.96
C ARG A 45 -25.51 -2.17 -1.79
N ASP A 46 -25.06 -1.06 -2.36
CA ASP A 46 -25.90 -0.16 -3.17
C ASP A 46 -26.12 -0.67 -4.60
N ARG A 47 -25.16 -1.44 -5.15
CA ARG A 47 -25.13 -1.79 -6.57
C ARG A 47 -25.41 -3.25 -6.91
N PHE A 48 -25.33 -4.15 -5.92
CA PHE A 48 -25.42 -5.59 -6.16
C PHE A 48 -26.37 -6.25 -5.15
N ASP A 49 -27.22 -7.18 -5.62
CA ASP A 49 -28.16 -7.91 -4.78
C ASP A 49 -27.46 -8.81 -3.77
N ASP A 50 -26.32 -9.42 -4.15
CA ASP A 50 -25.48 -10.23 -3.27
C ASP A 50 -24.22 -9.44 -2.87
N ALA A 51 -24.41 -8.45 -2.00
CA ALA A 51 -23.39 -7.51 -1.59
C ALA A 51 -22.21 -8.18 -0.88
N GLU A 52 -22.50 -9.18 -0.02
CA GLU A 52 -21.47 -9.84 0.81
C GLU A 52 -20.54 -10.70 -0.05
N ALA A 53 -21.10 -11.53 -0.94
CA ALA A 53 -20.30 -12.32 -1.86
C ALA A 53 -19.53 -11.46 -2.85
N THR A 54 -20.17 -10.40 -3.37
CA THR A 54 -19.50 -9.43 -4.26
C THR A 54 -18.33 -8.76 -3.57
N PHE A 55 -18.50 -8.29 -2.34
CA PHE A 55 -17.40 -7.70 -1.55
C PHE A 55 -16.28 -8.72 -1.33
N GLY A 56 -16.61 -9.96 -0.97
CA GLY A 56 -15.62 -11.04 -0.82
C GLY A 56 -14.83 -11.30 -2.10
N LEU A 57 -15.50 -11.34 -3.27
CA LEU A 57 -14.84 -11.50 -4.58
C LEU A 57 -13.90 -10.34 -4.90
N LEU A 58 -14.30 -9.12 -4.61
CA LEU A 58 -13.50 -7.92 -4.83
C LEU A 58 -12.24 -7.91 -3.96
N LEU A 59 -12.35 -8.29 -2.69
CA LEU A 59 -11.19 -8.46 -1.81
C LEU A 59 -10.29 -9.61 -2.25
N ALA A 60 -10.87 -10.71 -2.73
CA ALA A 60 -10.11 -11.84 -3.29
C ALA A 60 -9.32 -11.39 -4.53
N ALA A 61 -9.92 -10.62 -5.44
CA ALA A 61 -9.24 -10.06 -6.60
C ALA A 61 -8.06 -9.16 -6.18
N TYR A 62 -8.25 -8.29 -5.19
CA TYR A 62 -7.18 -7.46 -4.62
C TYR A 62 -6.05 -8.31 -4.03
N GLY A 63 -6.36 -9.32 -3.23
CA GLY A 63 -5.39 -10.23 -2.61
C GLY A 63 -4.60 -11.05 -3.64
N ILE A 64 -5.28 -11.62 -4.65
CA ILE A 64 -4.65 -12.38 -5.74
C ILE A 64 -3.75 -11.46 -6.56
N GLY A 65 -4.22 -10.25 -6.89
CA GLY A 65 -3.39 -9.24 -7.54
C GLY A 65 -2.12 -8.95 -6.74
N GLY A 66 -2.25 -8.72 -5.43
CA GLY A 66 -1.13 -8.48 -4.52
C GLY A 66 -0.11 -9.63 -4.50
N ALA A 67 -0.59 -10.86 -4.43
CA ALA A 67 0.26 -12.05 -4.49
C ALA A 67 1.02 -12.13 -5.83
N ILE A 68 0.34 -11.95 -6.95
CA ILE A 68 0.95 -11.99 -8.29
C ILE A 68 1.95 -10.84 -8.46
N GLY A 69 1.59 -9.62 -8.07
CA GLY A 69 2.48 -8.46 -8.15
C GLY A 69 3.76 -8.64 -7.33
N SER A 70 3.65 -9.16 -6.11
CA SER A 70 4.79 -9.45 -5.25
C SER A 70 5.69 -10.55 -5.83
N LEU A 71 5.11 -11.62 -6.40
CA LEU A 71 5.86 -12.71 -7.05
C LEU A 71 6.60 -12.23 -8.29
N ILE A 72 5.96 -11.43 -9.14
CA ILE A 72 6.59 -10.86 -10.33
C ILE A 72 7.80 -10.02 -9.93
N VAL A 73 7.62 -9.08 -8.99
CA VAL A 73 8.71 -8.19 -8.59
C VAL A 73 9.83 -8.93 -7.86
N SER A 74 9.52 -9.94 -7.05
CA SER A 74 10.54 -10.74 -6.36
C SER A 74 11.42 -11.53 -7.33
N SER A 75 10.88 -11.91 -8.50
CA SER A 75 11.63 -12.61 -9.55
C SER A 75 12.50 -11.69 -10.42
N LEU A 76 12.27 -10.37 -10.38
CA LEU A 76 12.99 -9.39 -11.17
C LEU A 76 14.25 -8.88 -10.45
N LYS A 77 15.32 -8.65 -11.21
CA LYS A 77 16.47 -7.92 -10.68
C LYS A 77 16.11 -6.45 -10.59
N LEU A 78 16.09 -5.90 -9.37
CA LEU A 78 15.80 -4.48 -9.14
C LEU A 78 16.82 -3.61 -9.90
N PRO A 79 16.39 -2.77 -10.84
CA PRO A 79 17.28 -1.87 -11.55
C PRO A 79 17.76 -0.74 -10.63
N ARG A 80 18.80 0.00 -11.09
CA ARG A 80 19.39 1.09 -10.31
C ARG A 80 18.41 2.23 -9.97
N ARG A 81 17.30 2.38 -10.73
CA ARG A 81 16.27 3.41 -10.51
C ARG A 81 15.09 2.88 -9.67
N TYR A 82 15.38 2.27 -8.55
CA TYR A 82 14.40 1.61 -7.69
C TYR A 82 13.33 2.55 -7.12
N LEU A 83 13.66 3.82 -6.81
CA LEU A 83 12.66 4.80 -6.32
C LEU A 83 11.59 5.10 -7.37
N THR A 84 11.97 5.27 -8.63
CA THR A 84 11.02 5.50 -9.72
C THR A 84 10.10 4.29 -9.93
N LEU A 85 10.66 3.08 -9.82
CA LEU A 85 9.89 1.84 -9.91
C LEU A 85 8.98 1.59 -8.71
N MET A 86 9.26 2.19 -7.57
CA MET A 86 8.40 2.10 -6.40
C MET A 86 7.26 3.13 -6.48
N ILE A 87 7.59 4.38 -6.79
CA ILE A 87 6.62 5.48 -6.84
C ILE A 87 5.63 5.30 -8.01
N GLY A 88 6.09 4.80 -9.16
CA GLY A 88 5.24 4.58 -10.33
C GLY A 88 4.09 3.61 -10.08
N PRO A 89 4.34 2.33 -9.78
CA PRO A 89 3.28 1.36 -9.44
C PRO A 89 2.50 1.73 -8.19
N TRP A 90 3.16 2.18 -7.14
CA TRP A 90 2.49 2.52 -5.90
C TRP A 90 1.61 3.76 -6.02
N GLY A 91 2.11 4.87 -6.56
CA GLY A 91 1.33 6.09 -6.77
C GLY A 91 0.35 5.97 -7.94
N GLY A 92 0.85 5.55 -9.13
CA GLY A 92 0.02 5.38 -10.32
C GLY A 92 -0.96 4.21 -10.22
N GLY A 93 -0.59 3.15 -9.50
CA GLY A 93 -1.43 1.97 -9.28
C GLY A 93 -2.67 2.22 -8.42
N THR A 94 -2.75 3.35 -7.72
CA THR A 94 -3.93 3.74 -6.95
C THR A 94 -4.95 4.54 -7.76
N LEU A 95 -4.55 5.14 -8.87
CA LEU A 95 -5.44 5.93 -9.74
C LEU A 95 -6.67 5.15 -10.21
N PRO A 96 -6.57 3.83 -10.55
CA PRO A 96 -7.74 3.05 -10.90
C PRO A 96 -8.83 2.99 -9.82
N LEU A 97 -8.54 3.26 -8.54
CA LEU A 97 -9.57 3.31 -7.48
C LEU A 97 -10.69 4.29 -7.80
N VAL A 98 -10.40 5.37 -8.53
CA VAL A 98 -11.42 6.32 -9.00
C VAL A 98 -12.45 5.62 -9.90
N LEU A 99 -12.03 4.65 -10.69
CA LEU A 99 -12.93 3.88 -11.58
C LEU A 99 -13.94 3.04 -10.78
N ILE A 100 -13.61 2.61 -9.57
CA ILE A 100 -14.52 1.84 -8.71
C ILE A 100 -15.74 2.71 -8.34
N GLY A 101 -15.52 3.99 -8.03
CA GLY A 101 -16.60 4.93 -7.75
C GLY A 101 -17.56 5.15 -8.92
N LEU A 102 -17.05 5.06 -10.15
CA LEU A 102 -17.79 5.32 -11.38
C LEU A 102 -18.35 4.05 -12.04
N ALA A 103 -17.77 2.88 -11.77
CA ALA A 103 -18.14 1.64 -12.44
C ALA A 103 -19.34 0.95 -11.77
N ASN A 104 -20.36 0.65 -12.56
CA ASN A 104 -21.49 -0.21 -12.17
C ASN A 104 -21.32 -1.65 -12.68
N ASN A 105 -20.14 -2.01 -13.15
CA ASN A 105 -19.86 -3.32 -13.73
C ASN A 105 -18.88 -4.08 -12.85
N LEU A 106 -19.27 -5.25 -12.38
CA LEU A 106 -18.48 -6.11 -11.49
C LEU A 106 -17.12 -6.47 -12.11
N ILE A 107 -17.07 -6.76 -13.42
CA ILE A 107 -15.81 -7.13 -14.10
C ILE A 107 -14.82 -5.99 -14.05
N VAL A 108 -15.26 -4.75 -14.27
CA VAL A 108 -14.43 -3.56 -14.18
C VAL A 108 -13.91 -3.36 -12.76
N MET A 109 -14.76 -3.55 -11.75
CA MET A 109 -14.37 -3.44 -10.34
C MET A 109 -13.35 -4.51 -9.96
N LEU A 110 -13.54 -5.77 -10.38
CA LEU A 110 -12.60 -6.88 -10.17
C LEU A 110 -11.24 -6.60 -10.82
N ALA A 111 -11.23 -6.21 -12.09
CA ALA A 111 -10.00 -5.88 -12.81
C ALA A 111 -9.25 -4.70 -12.17
N THR A 112 -9.99 -3.71 -11.72
CA THR A 112 -9.43 -2.53 -11.02
C THR A 112 -8.77 -2.92 -9.70
N LEU A 113 -9.49 -3.67 -8.84
CA LEU A 113 -8.94 -4.11 -7.56
C LEU A 113 -7.77 -5.08 -7.72
N PHE A 114 -7.83 -5.96 -8.71
CA PHE A 114 -6.69 -6.81 -9.04
C PHE A 114 -5.46 -5.97 -9.42
N ALA A 115 -5.62 -4.95 -10.27
CA ALA A 115 -4.52 -4.07 -10.67
C ALA A 115 -3.95 -3.26 -9.49
N VAL A 116 -4.83 -2.71 -8.63
CA VAL A 116 -4.44 -1.99 -7.41
C VAL A 116 -3.71 -2.92 -6.44
N GLY A 117 -4.23 -4.13 -6.25
CA GLY A 117 -3.58 -5.16 -5.44
C GLY A 117 -2.18 -5.51 -5.97
N ALA A 118 -2.05 -5.73 -7.28
CA ALA A 118 -0.76 -6.04 -7.89
C ALA A 118 0.26 -4.91 -7.70
N ALA A 119 -0.15 -3.67 -7.88
CA ALA A 119 0.69 -2.50 -7.66
C ALA A 119 1.12 -2.37 -6.18
N THR A 120 0.20 -2.62 -5.26
CA THR A 120 0.46 -2.58 -3.81
C THR A 120 1.44 -3.68 -3.41
N GLY A 121 1.19 -4.92 -3.83
CA GLY A 121 2.08 -6.07 -3.53
C GLY A 121 3.48 -5.87 -4.10
N ALA A 122 3.59 -5.38 -5.33
CA ALA A 122 4.87 -5.00 -5.94
C ALA A 122 5.61 -3.94 -5.11
N GLY A 123 4.91 -2.90 -4.68
CA GLY A 123 5.47 -1.81 -3.87
C GLY A 123 6.00 -2.29 -2.53
N VAL A 124 5.26 -3.15 -1.84
CA VAL A 124 5.67 -3.74 -0.54
C VAL A 124 6.97 -4.54 -0.67
N VAL A 125 7.13 -5.35 -1.73
CA VAL A 125 8.36 -6.13 -1.96
C VAL A 125 9.54 -5.20 -2.26
N ILE A 126 9.35 -4.19 -3.10
CA ILE A 126 10.40 -3.21 -3.40
C ILE A 126 10.81 -2.50 -2.12
N TRP A 127 9.85 -2.02 -1.32
CA TRP A 127 10.10 -1.34 -0.05
C TRP A 127 10.91 -2.20 0.92
N GLY A 128 10.46 -3.44 1.17
CA GLY A 128 11.19 -4.37 2.05
C GLY A 128 12.62 -4.63 1.58
N THR A 129 12.82 -4.78 0.27
CA THR A 129 14.15 -4.98 -0.32
C THR A 129 15.04 -3.74 -0.16
N LEU A 130 14.48 -2.52 -0.31
CA LEU A 130 15.23 -1.27 -0.12
C LEU A 130 15.65 -1.08 1.33
N LEU A 131 14.75 -1.36 2.27
CA LEU A 131 15.08 -1.32 3.69
C LEU A 131 16.27 -2.24 4.01
N GLN A 132 16.23 -3.48 3.54
CA GLN A 132 17.29 -4.47 3.79
C GLN A 132 18.62 -4.10 3.12
N ARG A 133 18.60 -3.41 1.98
CA ARG A 133 19.83 -3.06 1.24
C ARG A 133 20.46 -1.74 1.65
N LEU A 134 19.66 -0.77 2.07
CA LEU A 134 20.10 0.61 2.26
C LEU A 134 20.13 1.05 3.73
N VAL A 135 19.46 0.31 4.63
CA VAL A 135 19.46 0.61 6.06
C VAL A 135 20.47 -0.32 6.76
N PRO A 136 21.36 0.22 7.62
CA PRO A 136 22.27 -0.61 8.40
C PRO A 136 21.51 -1.66 9.25
N PRO A 137 22.02 -2.89 9.38
CA PRO A 137 21.34 -3.98 10.10
C PRO A 137 20.89 -3.59 11.52
N GLU A 138 21.68 -2.77 12.22
CA GLU A 138 21.42 -2.32 13.59
C GLU A 138 20.22 -1.35 13.68
N MET A 139 19.85 -0.73 12.54
CA MET A 139 18.77 0.24 12.44
C MET A 139 17.50 -0.32 11.79
N ILE A 140 17.57 -1.46 11.08
CA ILE A 140 16.43 -2.03 10.34
C ILE A 140 15.21 -2.22 11.26
N GLY A 141 15.39 -2.84 12.42
CA GLY A 141 14.28 -3.07 13.36
C GLY A 141 13.62 -1.78 13.85
N ARG A 142 14.41 -0.73 14.11
CA ARG A 142 13.91 0.57 14.57
C ARG A 142 13.16 1.31 13.46
N VAL A 143 13.67 1.25 12.24
CA VAL A 143 13.02 1.85 11.07
C VAL A 143 11.73 1.11 10.72
N ALA A 144 11.76 -0.23 10.70
CA ALA A 144 10.57 -1.04 10.42
C ALA A 144 9.47 -0.86 11.48
N SER A 145 9.85 -0.75 12.77
CA SER A 145 8.88 -0.46 13.83
C SER A 145 8.24 0.94 13.67
N LEU A 146 9.02 1.93 13.26
CA LEU A 146 8.52 3.27 13.01
C LEU A 146 7.57 3.30 11.79
N ASP A 147 7.95 2.64 10.70
CA ASP A 147 7.12 2.48 9.50
C ASP A 147 5.78 1.83 9.82
N PHE A 148 5.80 0.72 10.55
CA PHE A 148 4.60 0.02 11.00
C PHE A 148 3.73 0.88 11.91
N PHE A 149 4.34 1.58 12.88
CA PHE A 149 3.63 2.48 13.78
C PHE A 149 2.92 3.61 13.02
N VAL A 150 3.62 4.26 12.10
CA VAL A 150 3.06 5.35 11.28
C VAL A 150 1.94 4.82 10.39
N SER A 151 2.11 3.67 9.75
CA SER A 151 1.09 3.04 8.90
C SER A 151 -0.19 2.73 9.67
N ILE A 152 -0.07 2.15 10.88
CA ILE A 152 -1.24 1.88 11.75
C ILE A 152 -1.87 3.17 12.28
N ALA A 153 -1.07 4.18 12.64
CA ALA A 153 -1.61 5.43 13.19
C ALA A 153 -2.47 6.19 12.18
N PHE A 154 -2.19 6.08 10.88
CA PHE A 154 -2.99 6.71 9.82
C PHE A 154 -4.23 5.91 9.42
N MET A 155 -4.32 4.64 9.74
CA MET A 155 -5.47 3.78 9.40
C MET A 155 -6.81 4.31 9.97
N PRO A 156 -6.94 4.64 11.28
CA PRO A 156 -8.18 5.21 11.81
C PRO A 156 -8.53 6.56 11.18
N VAL A 157 -7.52 7.37 10.83
CA VAL A 157 -7.73 8.66 10.17
C VAL A 157 -8.28 8.46 8.76
N SER A 158 -7.73 7.50 8.00
CA SER A 158 -8.21 7.13 6.68
C SER A 158 -9.68 6.67 6.71
N ILE A 159 -10.01 5.80 7.66
CA ILE A 159 -11.37 5.28 7.87
C ILE A 159 -12.34 6.41 8.27
N ALA A 160 -11.91 7.36 9.10
CA ALA A 160 -12.75 8.46 9.56
C ALA A 160 -13.05 9.51 8.48
N ILE A 161 -12.22 9.61 7.44
CA ILE A 161 -12.35 10.56 6.33
C ILE A 161 -13.19 9.95 5.18
N ALA A 162 -13.21 8.64 5.04
CA ALA A 162 -13.92 7.92 4.00
C ALA A 162 -15.43 7.88 4.25
#